data_6cedab81bb9a0fdd05fdcc9925831495
#
_entry.id   6cedab81bb9a0fdd05fdcc9925831495
#
_cell.length_a   1.000
_cell.length_b   1.000
_cell.length_c   1.000
_cell.angle_alpha   90.00
_cell.angle_beta   90.00
_cell.angle_gamma   90.00
#
_symmetry.space_group_name_H-M   'P 1'
#
loop_
_entity.id
_entity.type
_entity.pdbx_description
1 polymer ?
#
loop_
_entity_poly.entity_id
_entity_poly.type
_entity_poly.pdbx_seq_one_letter_code
_entity_poly.pdbx_strand_id
1 'polypeptide(L)'
;MILDFPRDYVADATEQRLPDVAAARALLGERAAPLDHLIKRRREQFAAFVANAEGDALLARTEAALCVAYARQALRHGDLGDDFHAYHNEGHILDICGSRIDRLYETIGPAALSLRDWCALMLFGAGHDLRQREAAQPAASIGANERASTEETQRILDACGFLRGRDADLYLAIELMIAGSTFDARPLPGGYLFNAADLVQSGGALAATLDTLLDVQQPDWHSHPAVVRAQRLALIAADLDTANVAEPFQIFAHSGENLCREREMLSGRTLAAGESALPVLGFLTDGQERFFFDLHRFNSEPGRAAFDAAKQANAARLKALCMGVRARIALSGPPVNGAQVIAAYQATLANLAN
;
A
#
# COMPACT_ATOMS: atom_id res chain seq x y z
N MET A 1 -16.23 16.33 2.71
CA MET A 1 -15.56 15.18 3.32
C MET A 1 -16.59 14.43 4.13
N ILE A 2 -16.71 13.14 3.90
CA ILE A 2 -17.66 12.28 4.62
C ILE A 2 -17.01 11.74 5.90
N LEU A 3 -15.71 11.49 5.84
CA LEU A 3 -14.94 11.17 7.03
C LEU A 3 -14.42 12.49 7.59
N ASP A 4 -14.60 12.71 8.90
CA ASP A 4 -14.11 13.91 9.57
C ASP A 4 -12.58 13.84 9.65
N PHE A 5 -11.93 14.39 8.62
CA PHE A 5 -10.49 14.58 8.61
C PHE A 5 -10.18 16.00 9.02
N PRO A 6 -9.61 16.24 10.21
CA PRO A 6 -8.98 17.51 10.47
C PRO A 6 -7.91 17.73 9.40
N ARG A 7 -7.91 18.89 8.74
CA ARG A 7 -6.89 19.28 7.76
C ARG A 7 -5.65 19.79 8.48
N ASP A 8 -4.93 18.87 9.13
CA ASP A 8 -3.84 19.21 10.05
C ASP A 8 -2.46 19.02 9.43
N TYR A 9 -2.38 18.47 8.20
CA TYR A 9 -1.12 18.12 7.58
C TYR A 9 -0.73 19.13 6.50
N VAL A 10 0.12 20.06 6.89
CA VAL A 10 0.68 21.05 5.96
C VAL A 10 1.64 20.42 4.96
N ALA A 11 1.82 21.10 3.80
CA ALA A 11 2.79 20.70 2.80
C ALA A 11 4.21 20.69 3.38
N ASP A 12 4.90 19.56 3.28
CA ASP A 12 6.28 19.40 3.75
C ASP A 12 7.32 19.91 2.73
N ALA A 13 8.60 19.76 3.06
CA ALA A 13 9.70 20.19 2.20
C ALA A 13 9.71 19.46 0.84
N THR A 14 9.31 18.17 0.81
CA THR A 14 9.20 17.39 -0.44
C THR A 14 8.11 17.95 -1.33
N GLU A 15 6.93 18.24 -0.79
CA GLU A 15 5.83 18.85 -1.53
C GLU A 15 6.21 20.23 -2.08
N GLN A 16 6.90 21.06 -1.26
CA GLN A 16 7.36 22.38 -1.68
C GLN A 16 8.42 22.31 -2.80
N ARG A 17 9.28 21.29 -2.76
CA ARG A 17 10.31 21.07 -3.79
C ARG A 17 9.71 20.51 -5.10
N LEU A 18 8.63 19.73 -5.03
CA LEU A 18 7.99 19.07 -6.15
C LEU A 18 6.51 19.47 -6.26
N PRO A 19 6.23 20.76 -6.55
CA PRO A 19 4.87 21.28 -6.56
C PRO A 19 4.03 20.79 -7.75
N ASP A 20 4.68 20.37 -8.84
CA ASP A 20 4.03 20.06 -10.12
C ASP A 20 4.79 18.99 -10.94
N VAL A 21 4.22 18.65 -12.09
CA VAL A 21 4.78 17.64 -13.01
C VAL A 21 6.13 18.06 -13.59
N ALA A 22 6.34 19.35 -13.84
CA ALA A 22 7.59 19.82 -14.43
C ALA A 22 8.75 19.63 -13.45
N ALA A 23 8.56 19.98 -12.19
CA ALA A 23 9.53 19.76 -11.12
C ALA A 23 9.77 18.26 -10.89
N ALA A 24 8.70 17.44 -10.89
CA ALA A 24 8.79 15.99 -10.75
C ALA A 24 9.62 15.34 -11.89
N ARG A 25 9.33 15.70 -13.14
CA ARG A 25 10.08 15.22 -14.31
C ARG A 25 11.53 15.65 -14.30
N ALA A 26 11.81 16.89 -13.92
CA ALA A 26 13.18 17.41 -13.81
C ALA A 26 13.99 16.64 -12.75
N LEU A 27 13.36 16.29 -11.61
CA LEU A 27 14.02 15.48 -10.58
C LEU A 27 14.31 14.06 -11.05
N LEU A 28 13.30 13.40 -11.64
CA LEU A 28 13.41 11.99 -12.02
C LEU A 28 14.44 11.76 -13.15
N GLY A 29 14.47 12.63 -14.16
CA GLY A 29 15.36 12.45 -15.31
C GLY A 29 15.20 11.05 -15.92
N GLU A 30 16.31 10.33 -16.12
CA GLU A 30 16.31 8.96 -16.67
C GLU A 30 15.66 7.92 -15.73
N ARG A 31 15.57 8.20 -14.44
CA ARG A 31 14.90 7.32 -13.46
C ARG A 31 13.39 7.28 -13.61
N ALA A 32 12.82 8.13 -14.48
CA ALA A 32 11.41 8.04 -14.86
C ALA A 32 11.08 6.81 -15.73
N ALA A 33 12.05 6.13 -16.30
CA ALA A 33 11.83 5.05 -17.27
C ALA A 33 10.86 3.93 -16.78
N PRO A 34 10.91 3.41 -15.54
CA PRO A 34 9.93 2.43 -15.06
C PRO A 34 8.50 2.99 -15.02
N LEU A 35 8.34 4.24 -14.56
CA LEU A 35 7.06 4.94 -14.55
C LEU A 35 6.54 5.19 -15.96
N ASP A 36 7.40 5.62 -16.89
CA ASP A 36 7.02 5.87 -18.28
C ASP A 36 6.56 4.59 -18.98
N HIS A 37 7.21 3.46 -18.68
CA HIS A 37 6.78 2.15 -19.16
C HIS A 37 5.39 1.78 -18.61
N LEU A 38 5.16 1.99 -17.31
CA LEU A 38 3.86 1.78 -16.67
C LEU A 38 2.77 2.64 -17.33
N ILE A 39 3.01 3.95 -17.47
CA ILE A 39 2.08 4.90 -18.07
C ILE A 39 1.72 4.48 -19.51
N LYS A 40 2.73 4.17 -20.33
CA LYS A 40 2.52 3.70 -21.70
C LYS A 40 1.64 2.46 -21.73
N ARG A 41 1.93 1.46 -20.91
CA ARG A 41 1.16 0.22 -20.82
C ARG A 41 -0.29 0.48 -20.41
N ARG A 42 -0.54 1.36 -19.43
CA ARG A 42 -1.90 1.75 -19.01
C ARG A 42 -2.66 2.45 -20.12
N ARG A 43 -2.02 3.34 -20.84
CA ARG A 43 -2.60 4.02 -21.98
C ARG A 43 -3.04 3.03 -23.07
N GLU A 44 -2.22 2.03 -23.36
CA GLU A 44 -2.56 0.96 -24.30
C GLU A 44 -3.74 0.11 -23.83
N GLN A 45 -3.77 -0.29 -22.56
CA GLN A 45 -4.87 -1.06 -21.97
C GLN A 45 -6.18 -0.27 -21.93
N PHE A 46 -6.12 1.02 -21.63
CA PHE A 46 -7.30 1.86 -21.49
C PHE A 46 -7.76 2.52 -22.80
N ALA A 47 -7.03 2.34 -23.91
CA ALA A 47 -7.36 2.96 -25.20
C ALA A 47 -8.79 2.66 -25.65
N ALA A 48 -9.33 1.47 -25.39
CA ALA A 48 -10.69 1.09 -25.72
C ALA A 48 -11.77 1.86 -24.93
N PHE A 49 -11.41 2.45 -23.78
CA PHE A 49 -12.32 3.26 -22.94
C PHE A 49 -12.23 4.77 -23.22
N VAL A 50 -11.16 5.19 -23.90
CA VAL A 50 -10.97 6.60 -24.27
C VAL A 50 -11.81 6.89 -25.51
N ALA A 51 -13.14 6.91 -25.32
CA ALA A 51 -14.09 7.13 -26.42
C ALA A 51 -14.20 8.61 -26.83
N ASN A 52 -13.67 9.55 -26.03
CA ASN A 52 -13.83 10.99 -26.25
C ASN A 52 -12.69 11.79 -25.58
N ALA A 53 -12.65 13.09 -25.88
CA ALA A 53 -11.65 14.02 -25.34
C ALA A 53 -11.65 14.12 -23.80
N GLU A 54 -12.79 13.88 -23.15
CA GLU A 54 -12.91 13.92 -21.70
C GLU A 54 -12.18 12.71 -21.05
N GLY A 55 -12.33 11.52 -21.62
CA GLY A 55 -11.61 10.32 -21.17
C GLY A 55 -10.11 10.47 -21.34
N ASP A 56 -9.64 11.01 -22.48
CA ASP A 56 -8.22 11.28 -22.70
C ASP A 56 -7.69 12.34 -21.72
N ALA A 57 -8.43 13.39 -21.45
CA ALA A 57 -8.08 14.41 -20.48
C ALA A 57 -8.04 13.86 -19.04
N LEU A 58 -8.94 12.94 -18.68
CA LEU A 58 -8.91 12.26 -17.38
C LEU A 58 -7.65 11.41 -17.24
N LEU A 59 -7.34 10.62 -18.26
CA LEU A 59 -6.13 9.77 -18.24
C LEU A 59 -4.86 10.62 -18.16
N ALA A 60 -4.75 11.70 -18.93
CA ALA A 60 -3.61 12.60 -18.91
C ALA A 60 -3.39 13.25 -17.53
N ARG A 61 -4.46 13.67 -16.85
CA ARG A 61 -4.38 14.21 -15.48
C ARG A 61 -3.96 13.13 -14.47
N THR A 62 -4.44 11.90 -14.64
CA THR A 62 -4.06 10.76 -13.80
C THR A 62 -2.57 10.45 -13.95
N GLU A 63 -2.05 10.43 -15.18
CA GLU A 63 -0.63 10.22 -15.46
C GLU A 63 0.24 11.34 -14.86
N ALA A 64 -0.23 12.58 -14.94
CA ALA A 64 0.42 13.72 -14.30
C ALA A 64 0.50 13.55 -12.79
N ALA A 65 -0.60 13.15 -12.14
CA ALA A 65 -0.65 12.90 -10.71
C ALA A 65 0.24 11.73 -10.28
N LEU A 66 0.26 10.63 -11.05
CA LEU A 66 1.19 9.53 -10.84
C LEU A 66 2.65 9.98 -10.88
N CYS A 67 3.00 10.83 -11.85
CA CYS A 67 4.36 11.35 -11.97
C CYS A 67 4.79 12.15 -10.74
N VAL A 68 3.92 13.03 -10.23
CA VAL A 68 4.20 13.82 -9.03
C VAL A 68 4.31 12.93 -7.79
N ALA A 69 3.36 12.01 -7.60
CA ALA A 69 3.36 11.09 -6.46
C ALA A 69 4.60 10.21 -6.45
N TYR A 70 4.95 9.61 -7.59
CA TYR A 70 6.14 8.78 -7.76
C TYR A 70 7.43 9.54 -7.44
N ALA A 71 7.58 10.76 -7.96
CA ALA A 71 8.75 11.60 -7.69
C ALA A 71 8.86 12.00 -6.22
N ARG A 72 7.72 12.32 -5.56
CA ARG A 72 7.69 12.63 -4.14
C ARG A 72 8.05 11.42 -3.29
N GLN A 73 7.53 10.24 -3.64
CA GLN A 73 7.86 9.00 -2.93
C GLN A 73 9.36 8.67 -3.09
N ALA A 74 9.90 8.76 -4.31
CA ALA A 74 11.32 8.55 -4.57
C ALA A 74 12.23 9.51 -3.81
N LEU A 75 11.81 10.78 -3.66
CA LEU A 75 12.57 11.79 -2.91
C LEU A 75 12.42 11.66 -1.40
N ARG A 76 11.26 11.22 -0.90
CA ARG A 76 11.00 11.14 0.53
C ARG A 76 11.50 9.83 1.14
N HIS A 77 11.14 8.70 0.52
CA HIS A 77 11.34 7.37 1.06
C HIS A 77 12.03 6.40 0.10
N GLY A 78 12.44 6.86 -1.07
CA GLY A 78 13.06 6.04 -2.11
C GLY A 78 14.53 6.39 -2.38
N ASP A 79 14.99 5.99 -3.55
CA ASP A 79 16.41 6.07 -3.98
C ASP A 79 16.96 7.48 -4.17
N LEU A 80 16.10 8.52 -4.15
CA LEU A 80 16.50 9.93 -4.32
C LEU A 80 16.59 10.69 -3.01
N GLY A 81 16.21 10.06 -1.89
CA GLY A 81 16.16 10.68 -0.57
C GLY A 81 17.16 10.09 0.40
N ASP A 82 17.21 10.71 1.59
CA ASP A 82 18.09 10.29 2.69
C ASP A 82 17.37 9.36 3.70
N ASP A 83 16.04 9.25 3.62
CA ASP A 83 15.20 8.40 4.48
C ASP A 83 14.66 7.21 3.68
N PHE A 84 15.53 6.30 3.29
CA PHE A 84 15.16 5.15 2.47
C PHE A 84 14.33 4.12 3.24
N HIS A 85 13.13 3.83 2.72
CA HIS A 85 12.24 2.78 3.18
C HIS A 85 12.36 1.55 2.28
N ALA A 86 12.63 0.39 2.88
CA ALA A 86 12.88 -0.82 2.09
C ALA A 86 11.61 -1.37 1.41
N TYR A 87 10.42 -0.99 1.88
CA TYR A 87 9.13 -1.44 1.33
C TYR A 87 8.28 -0.28 0.81
N HIS A 88 7.99 0.75 1.63
CA HIS A 88 7.12 1.87 1.27
C HIS A 88 7.90 2.95 0.51
N ASN A 89 8.35 2.62 -0.71
CA ASN A 89 9.07 3.49 -1.62
C ASN A 89 8.39 3.52 -3.00
N GLU A 90 9.00 4.17 -3.99
CA GLU A 90 8.46 4.26 -5.36
C GLU A 90 8.28 2.90 -6.06
N GLY A 91 9.01 1.87 -5.63
CA GLY A 91 8.83 0.50 -6.12
C GLY A 91 7.45 -0.07 -5.76
N HIS A 92 6.96 0.24 -4.56
CA HIS A 92 5.62 -0.18 -4.13
C HIS A 92 4.50 0.41 -5.00
N ILE A 93 4.67 1.66 -5.45
CA ILE A 93 3.75 2.27 -6.45
C ILE A 93 3.74 1.46 -7.74
N LEU A 94 4.92 1.04 -8.23
CA LEU A 94 5.03 0.22 -9.45
C LEU A 94 4.41 -1.16 -9.26
N ASP A 95 4.51 -1.76 -8.09
CA ASP A 95 3.88 -3.04 -7.79
C ASP A 95 2.35 -2.94 -7.85
N ILE A 96 1.76 -1.96 -7.15
CA ILE A 96 0.30 -1.78 -7.11
C ILE A 96 -0.23 -1.33 -8.47
N CYS A 97 0.30 -0.22 -8.99
CA CYS A 97 -0.15 0.33 -10.28
C CYS A 97 0.25 -0.53 -11.48
N GLY A 98 1.21 -1.44 -11.32
CA GLY A 98 1.68 -2.40 -12.32
C GLY A 98 1.02 -3.77 -12.18
N SER A 99 1.78 -4.75 -11.68
CA SER A 99 1.41 -6.17 -11.70
C SER A 99 0.07 -6.47 -11.02
N ARG A 100 -0.26 -5.79 -9.93
CA ARG A 100 -1.49 -6.07 -9.18
C ARG A 100 -2.74 -5.56 -9.91
N ILE A 101 -2.69 -4.32 -10.44
CA ILE A 101 -3.78 -3.81 -11.30
C ILE A 101 -3.89 -4.62 -12.59
N ASP A 102 -2.77 -5.06 -13.20
CA ASP A 102 -2.83 -5.95 -14.38
C ASP A 102 -3.59 -7.22 -14.09
N ARG A 103 -3.23 -7.89 -13.02
CA ARG A 103 -3.86 -9.14 -12.63
C ARG A 103 -5.35 -8.96 -12.34
N LEU A 104 -5.71 -7.87 -11.65
CA LEU A 104 -7.12 -7.53 -11.44
C LEU A 104 -7.83 -7.31 -12.77
N TYR A 105 -7.26 -6.48 -13.66
CA TYR A 105 -7.80 -6.15 -14.98
C TYR A 105 -8.01 -7.42 -15.85
N GLU A 106 -7.01 -8.31 -15.88
CA GLU A 106 -7.07 -9.56 -16.63
C GLU A 106 -8.14 -10.52 -16.06
N THR A 107 -8.33 -10.51 -14.74
CA THR A 107 -9.25 -11.43 -14.07
C THR A 107 -10.71 -11.01 -14.21
N ILE A 108 -11.02 -9.73 -13.94
CA ILE A 108 -12.41 -9.27 -13.96
C ILE A 108 -12.86 -8.74 -15.32
N GLY A 109 -11.90 -8.54 -16.22
CA GLY A 109 -12.11 -7.93 -17.53
C GLY A 109 -12.23 -6.42 -17.51
N PRO A 110 -11.94 -5.80 -18.65
CA PRO A 110 -11.88 -4.33 -18.75
C PRO A 110 -13.18 -3.63 -18.41
N ALA A 111 -14.33 -4.17 -18.80
CA ALA A 111 -15.64 -3.55 -18.64
C ALA A 111 -16.23 -3.66 -17.22
N ALA A 112 -15.58 -4.37 -16.30
CA ALA A 112 -16.06 -4.53 -14.92
C ALA A 112 -15.98 -3.23 -14.11
N LEU A 113 -15.06 -2.34 -14.49
CA LEU A 113 -14.87 -1.02 -13.91
C LEU A 113 -14.84 0.04 -15.01
N SER A 114 -15.32 1.25 -14.72
CA SER A 114 -15.20 2.38 -15.64
C SER A 114 -13.76 2.87 -15.75
N LEU A 115 -13.41 3.62 -16.82
CA LEU A 115 -12.12 4.30 -16.92
C LEU A 115 -11.83 5.14 -15.64
N ARG A 116 -12.87 5.79 -15.12
CA ARG A 116 -12.76 6.62 -13.92
C ARG A 116 -12.46 5.79 -12.66
N ASP A 117 -12.94 4.55 -12.57
CA ASP A 117 -12.60 3.63 -11.47
C ASP A 117 -11.15 3.15 -11.59
N TRP A 118 -10.71 2.78 -12.79
CA TRP A 118 -9.32 2.41 -13.04
C TRP A 118 -8.35 3.55 -12.72
N CYS A 119 -8.68 4.78 -13.13
CA CYS A 119 -7.90 5.96 -12.75
C CYS A 119 -7.88 6.18 -11.24
N ALA A 120 -9.00 5.98 -10.54
CA ALA A 120 -9.06 6.10 -9.09
C ALA A 120 -8.14 5.09 -8.40
N LEU A 121 -8.14 3.82 -8.84
CA LEU A 121 -7.25 2.78 -8.29
C LEU A 121 -5.77 3.09 -8.55
N MET A 122 -5.41 3.65 -9.72
CA MET A 122 -4.05 4.10 -9.99
C MET A 122 -3.63 5.25 -9.07
N LEU A 123 -4.52 6.24 -8.87
CA LEU A 123 -4.27 7.37 -7.97
C LEU A 123 -4.14 6.93 -6.53
N PHE A 124 -4.94 5.94 -6.10
CA PHE A 124 -4.77 5.30 -4.79
C PHE A 124 -3.40 4.65 -4.68
N GLY A 125 -3.03 3.77 -5.61
CA GLY A 125 -1.74 3.07 -5.57
C GLY A 125 -0.53 4.00 -5.51
N ALA A 126 -0.65 5.20 -6.13
CA ALA A 126 0.41 6.20 -6.09
C ALA A 126 0.40 7.08 -4.84
N GLY A 127 -0.77 7.25 -4.20
CA GLY A 127 -0.97 8.27 -3.17
C GLY A 127 -1.09 7.77 -1.74
N HIS A 128 -1.44 6.49 -1.51
CA HIS A 128 -1.84 6.03 -0.18
C HIS A 128 -0.70 6.03 0.85
N ASP A 129 0.54 5.82 0.43
CA ASP A 129 1.73 5.70 1.27
C ASP A 129 2.73 6.87 1.13
N LEU A 130 2.29 8.03 0.63
CA LEU A 130 3.17 9.19 0.47
C LEU A 130 3.80 9.65 1.79
N ARG A 131 3.13 9.44 2.92
CA ARG A 131 3.57 9.90 4.25
C ARG A 131 3.70 8.69 5.19
N GLN A 132 4.90 8.45 5.75
CA GLN A 132 5.20 7.28 6.57
C GLN A 132 5.82 7.61 7.94
N ARG A 133 5.91 8.89 8.28
CA ARG A 133 6.55 9.38 9.50
C ARG A 133 5.63 10.23 10.38
N GLU A 134 4.32 10.14 10.18
CA GLU A 134 3.39 10.95 10.95
C GLU A 134 3.17 10.37 12.36
N ALA A 135 3.02 11.25 13.32
CA ALA A 135 2.83 10.84 14.70
C ALA A 135 1.49 10.09 14.87
N ALA A 136 1.54 8.91 15.47
CA ALA A 136 0.36 8.13 15.77
C ALA A 136 -0.59 8.89 16.71
N GLN A 137 -1.89 8.87 16.38
CA GLN A 137 -2.95 9.44 17.22
C GLN A 137 -3.78 8.30 17.83
N PRO A 138 -3.64 8.00 19.13
CA PRO A 138 -4.20 6.79 19.74
C PRO A 138 -5.72 6.65 19.67
N ALA A 139 -6.44 7.75 19.51
CA ALA A 139 -7.91 7.76 19.48
C ALA A 139 -8.52 7.77 18.07
N ALA A 140 -7.70 7.86 17.03
CA ALA A 140 -8.20 7.95 15.67
C ALA A 140 -8.52 6.58 15.08
N SER A 141 -9.63 6.47 14.36
CA SER A 141 -10.00 5.26 13.60
C SER A 141 -9.17 5.09 12.32
N ILE A 142 -8.54 6.15 11.85
CA ILE A 142 -7.69 6.19 10.66
C ILE A 142 -6.29 6.62 11.09
N GLY A 143 -5.26 5.97 10.56
CA GLY A 143 -3.87 6.24 10.89
C GLY A 143 -3.43 7.66 10.50
N ALA A 144 -2.40 8.18 11.16
CA ALA A 144 -1.87 9.50 10.89
C ALA A 144 -1.21 9.58 9.50
N ASN A 145 -0.52 8.50 9.09
CA ASN A 145 0.11 8.39 7.77
C ASN A 145 -0.93 8.45 6.65
N GLU A 146 -2.01 7.69 6.77
CA GLU A 146 -3.07 7.63 5.76
C GLU A 146 -3.82 8.96 5.65
N ARG A 147 -4.06 9.64 6.78
CA ARG A 147 -4.66 10.98 6.74
C ARG A 147 -3.75 12.00 6.04
N ALA A 148 -2.48 12.03 6.40
CA ALA A 148 -1.50 12.91 5.77
C ALA A 148 -1.34 12.60 4.27
N SER A 149 -1.29 11.30 3.91
CA SER A 149 -1.25 10.85 2.51
C SER A 149 -2.50 11.25 1.73
N THR A 150 -3.69 11.19 2.36
CA THR A 150 -4.95 11.66 1.75
C THR A 150 -4.89 13.14 1.42
N GLU A 151 -4.47 13.98 2.37
CA GLU A 151 -4.37 15.42 2.14
C GLU A 151 -3.31 15.78 1.09
N GLU A 152 -2.16 15.11 1.11
CA GLU A 152 -1.14 15.30 0.09
C GLU A 152 -1.62 14.85 -1.29
N THR A 153 -2.29 13.70 -1.39
CA THR A 153 -2.85 13.21 -2.65
C THR A 153 -3.88 14.18 -3.20
N GLN A 154 -4.76 14.74 -2.37
CA GLN A 154 -5.70 15.76 -2.79
C GLN A 154 -5.01 17.03 -3.34
N ARG A 155 -3.89 17.46 -2.72
CA ARG A 155 -3.09 18.59 -3.24
C ARG A 155 -2.42 18.25 -4.57
N ILE A 156 -1.99 17.00 -4.77
CA ILE A 156 -1.47 16.53 -6.07
C ILE A 156 -2.57 16.59 -7.13
N LEU A 157 -3.79 16.13 -6.80
CA LEU A 157 -4.93 16.23 -7.72
C LEU A 157 -5.21 17.69 -8.13
N ASP A 158 -5.26 18.61 -7.14
CA ASP A 158 -5.45 20.03 -7.39
C ASP A 158 -4.37 20.57 -8.35
N ALA A 159 -3.09 20.24 -8.12
CA ALA A 159 -1.95 20.65 -8.95
C ALA A 159 -1.97 20.04 -10.37
N CYS A 160 -2.60 18.87 -10.55
CA CYS A 160 -2.70 18.18 -11.84
C CYS A 160 -4.00 18.47 -12.60
N GLY A 161 -4.76 19.50 -12.20
CA GLY A 161 -5.92 20.01 -12.94
C GLY A 161 -7.22 19.23 -12.71
N PHE A 162 -7.29 18.43 -11.65
CA PHE A 162 -8.58 17.97 -11.12
C PHE A 162 -9.28 19.12 -10.40
N LEU A 163 -10.59 19.18 -10.50
CA LEU A 163 -11.41 20.24 -9.91
C LEU A 163 -12.35 19.64 -8.87
N ARG A 164 -12.28 20.10 -7.64
CA ARG A 164 -13.09 19.56 -6.52
C ARG A 164 -14.58 19.53 -6.79
N GLY A 165 -15.11 20.49 -7.54
CA GLY A 165 -16.53 20.51 -7.92
C GLY A 165 -16.88 19.49 -9.03
N ARG A 166 -16.07 19.40 -10.09
CA ARG A 166 -16.29 18.48 -11.21
C ARG A 166 -15.93 17.02 -10.86
N ASP A 167 -14.84 16.85 -10.12
CA ASP A 167 -14.24 15.55 -9.83
C ASP A 167 -14.51 15.11 -8.37
N ALA A 168 -15.55 15.64 -7.71
CA ALA A 168 -15.88 15.42 -6.31
C ALA A 168 -15.95 13.94 -5.92
N ASP A 169 -16.50 13.11 -6.81
CA ASP A 169 -16.59 11.66 -6.63
C ASP A 169 -15.22 10.98 -6.61
N LEU A 170 -14.24 11.53 -7.31
CA LEU A 170 -12.86 11.01 -7.35
C LEU A 170 -12.10 11.38 -6.07
N TYR A 171 -12.25 12.61 -5.58
CA TYR A 171 -11.70 13.03 -4.28
C TYR A 171 -12.28 12.18 -3.15
N LEU A 172 -13.58 11.92 -3.18
CA LEU A 172 -14.23 11.04 -2.22
C LEU A 172 -13.72 9.60 -2.31
N ALA A 173 -13.57 9.06 -3.53
CA ALA A 173 -13.04 7.71 -3.72
C ALA A 173 -11.62 7.59 -3.16
N ILE A 174 -10.73 8.55 -3.43
CA ILE A 174 -9.36 8.58 -2.87
C ILE A 174 -9.39 8.63 -1.34
N GLU A 175 -10.23 9.47 -0.76
CA GLU A 175 -10.40 9.58 0.69
C GLU A 175 -10.78 8.22 1.31
N LEU A 176 -11.81 7.55 0.77
CA LEU A 176 -12.28 6.28 1.31
C LEU A 176 -11.31 5.12 1.02
N MET A 177 -10.63 5.12 -0.13
CA MET A 177 -9.63 4.09 -0.46
C MET A 177 -8.42 4.16 0.46
N ILE A 178 -7.87 5.36 0.68
CA ILE A 178 -6.71 5.52 1.58
C ILE A 178 -7.11 5.23 3.04
N ALA A 179 -8.27 5.71 3.49
CA ALA A 179 -8.78 5.35 4.81
C ALA A 179 -8.98 3.83 4.94
N GLY A 180 -9.53 3.19 3.92
CA GLY A 180 -9.80 1.75 3.90
C GLY A 180 -8.55 0.88 3.90
N SER A 181 -7.39 1.37 3.41
CA SER A 181 -6.12 0.63 3.46
C SER A 181 -5.49 0.61 4.86
N THR A 182 -5.92 1.50 5.77
CA THR A 182 -5.47 1.49 7.16
C THR A 182 -5.72 0.12 7.78
N PHE A 183 -4.67 -0.54 8.30
CA PHE A 183 -4.84 -1.70 9.14
C PHE A 183 -5.34 -1.27 10.53
N ASP A 184 -6.38 -1.94 11.05
CA ASP A 184 -6.88 -1.69 12.41
C ASP A 184 -5.84 -2.14 13.44
N ALA A 185 -4.89 -1.28 13.67
CA ALA A 185 -3.74 -1.49 14.55
C ALA A 185 -4.00 -0.85 15.92
N ARG A 186 -5.09 -1.23 16.60
CA ARG A 186 -5.32 -0.76 17.96
C ARG A 186 -4.45 -1.53 18.93
N PRO A 187 -3.64 -0.85 19.77
CA PRO A 187 -2.85 -1.54 20.77
C PRO A 187 -3.75 -2.30 21.74
N LEU A 188 -3.37 -3.53 22.09
CA LEU A 188 -3.91 -4.18 23.27
C LEU A 188 -3.63 -3.30 24.48
N PRO A 189 -4.54 -3.20 25.46
CA PRO A 189 -4.28 -2.46 26.69
C PRO A 189 -2.95 -2.90 27.31
N GLY A 190 -1.97 -1.99 27.39
CA GLY A 190 -0.63 -2.26 27.95
C GLY A 190 0.43 -2.72 26.95
N GLY A 191 0.15 -2.81 25.63
CA GLY A 191 1.10 -3.20 24.59
C GLY A 191 1.81 -2.01 23.92
N TYR A 192 3.04 -2.22 23.49
CA TYR A 192 3.79 -1.26 22.68
C TYR A 192 3.47 -1.43 21.19
N LEU A 193 3.31 -0.30 20.48
CA LEU A 193 2.98 -0.23 19.04
C LEU A 193 4.21 -0.59 18.17
N PHE A 194 4.43 -1.86 17.88
CA PHE A 194 5.60 -2.24 17.06
C PHE A 194 5.24 -2.97 15.76
N ASN A 195 4.01 -3.40 15.57
CA ASN A 195 3.65 -4.18 14.39
C ASN A 195 2.13 -4.29 14.26
N ALA A 196 1.58 -4.05 13.07
CA ALA A 196 0.18 -4.32 12.80
C ALA A 196 -0.23 -5.76 13.18
N ALA A 197 0.64 -6.74 12.94
CA ALA A 197 0.39 -8.14 13.32
C ALA A 197 0.32 -8.36 14.83
N ASP A 198 0.98 -7.54 15.65
CA ASP A 198 0.94 -7.65 17.12
C ASP A 198 -0.30 -6.95 17.71
N LEU A 199 -1.00 -6.14 16.91
CA LEU A 199 -1.97 -5.16 17.37
C LEU A 199 -3.39 -5.46 16.95
N VAL A 200 -3.59 -6.31 15.93
CA VAL A 200 -4.89 -6.53 15.33
C VAL A 200 -5.70 -7.51 16.15
N GLN A 201 -6.74 -7.01 16.83
CA GLN A 201 -7.75 -7.86 17.45
C GLN A 201 -8.80 -8.37 16.44
N SER A 202 -9.13 -7.57 15.43
CA SER A 202 -10.20 -7.85 14.47
C SER A 202 -9.71 -8.39 13.12
N GLY A 203 -8.44 -8.27 12.82
CA GLY A 203 -7.79 -8.82 11.64
C GLY A 203 -8.24 -8.22 10.32
N GLY A 204 -7.57 -7.21 9.83
CA GLY A 204 -7.73 -6.78 8.47
C GLY A 204 -7.71 -5.28 8.25
N ALA A 205 -7.75 -4.89 6.98
CA ALA A 205 -7.87 -3.51 6.59
C ALA A 205 -9.20 -2.92 7.07
N LEU A 206 -9.19 -1.64 7.43
CA LEU A 206 -10.37 -0.89 7.84
C LEU A 206 -11.50 -0.96 6.80
N ALA A 207 -11.15 -1.16 5.52
CA ALA A 207 -12.12 -1.39 4.44
C ALA A 207 -13.19 -2.43 4.80
N ALA A 208 -12.83 -3.50 5.51
CA ALA A 208 -13.77 -4.53 5.93
C ALA A 208 -14.84 -4.05 6.91
N THR A 209 -14.60 -2.94 7.61
CA THR A 209 -15.50 -2.34 8.62
C THR A 209 -15.88 -0.90 8.28
N LEU A 210 -15.54 -0.44 7.08
CA LEU A 210 -15.79 0.93 6.62
C LEU A 210 -17.29 1.26 6.62
N ASP A 211 -18.15 0.27 6.33
CA ASP A 211 -19.61 0.41 6.37
C ASP A 211 -20.08 0.89 7.75
N THR A 212 -19.57 0.27 8.82
CA THR A 212 -19.92 0.67 10.20
C THR A 212 -19.50 2.11 10.50
N LEU A 213 -18.36 2.54 9.96
CA LEU A 213 -17.91 3.93 10.11
C LEU A 213 -18.81 4.90 9.33
N LEU A 214 -19.20 4.53 8.12
CA LEU A 214 -20.11 5.31 7.29
C LEU A 214 -21.52 5.38 7.91
N ASP A 215 -22.03 4.29 8.50
CA ASP A 215 -23.32 4.25 9.19
C ASP A 215 -23.38 5.26 10.35
N VAL A 216 -22.24 5.50 11.01
CA VAL A 216 -22.16 6.48 12.10
C VAL A 216 -22.06 7.91 11.57
N GLN A 217 -21.25 8.13 10.53
CA GLN A 217 -20.93 9.49 10.05
C GLN A 217 -21.93 10.01 9.03
N GLN A 218 -22.53 9.13 8.24
CA GLN A 218 -23.52 9.44 7.22
C GLN A 218 -24.55 8.29 7.12
N PRO A 219 -25.53 8.20 8.03
CA PRO A 219 -26.46 7.05 8.11
C PRO A 219 -27.23 6.75 6.82
N ASP A 220 -27.41 7.74 5.93
CA ASP A 220 -28.08 7.61 4.65
C ASP A 220 -27.12 7.36 3.46
N TRP A 221 -25.86 7.01 3.72
CA TRP A 221 -24.84 6.86 2.68
C TRP A 221 -25.21 5.87 1.57
N HIS A 222 -25.99 4.85 1.88
CA HIS A 222 -26.51 3.89 0.90
C HIS A 222 -27.39 4.55 -0.19
N SER A 223 -27.98 5.71 0.09
CA SER A 223 -28.78 6.49 -0.87
C SER A 223 -27.91 7.39 -1.77
N HIS A 224 -26.59 7.48 -1.50
CA HIS A 224 -25.65 8.31 -2.23
C HIS A 224 -24.76 7.45 -3.15
N PRO A 225 -25.06 7.36 -4.47
CA PRO A 225 -24.34 6.48 -5.40
C PRO A 225 -22.82 6.71 -5.44
N ALA A 226 -22.37 7.94 -5.24
CA ALA A 226 -20.94 8.27 -5.21
C ALA A 226 -20.24 7.64 -3.98
N VAL A 227 -20.90 7.62 -2.82
CA VAL A 227 -20.37 7.02 -1.60
C VAL A 227 -20.34 5.50 -1.71
N VAL A 228 -21.43 4.90 -2.19
CA VAL A 228 -21.50 3.44 -2.44
C VAL A 228 -20.39 2.99 -3.40
N ARG A 229 -20.17 3.75 -4.47
CA ARG A 229 -19.09 3.49 -5.41
C ARG A 229 -17.71 3.62 -4.75
N ALA A 230 -17.49 4.69 -3.98
CA ALA A 230 -16.22 4.93 -3.30
C ALA A 230 -15.92 3.84 -2.25
N GLN A 231 -16.91 3.40 -1.49
CA GLN A 231 -16.81 2.27 -0.55
C GLN A 231 -16.43 0.96 -1.28
N ARG A 232 -17.08 0.66 -2.41
CA ARG A 232 -16.72 -0.50 -3.23
C ARG A 232 -15.27 -0.43 -3.73
N LEU A 233 -14.81 0.74 -4.17
CA LEU A 233 -13.43 0.95 -4.59
C LEU A 233 -12.45 0.83 -3.41
N ALA A 234 -12.84 1.23 -2.19
CA ALA A 234 -12.02 1.08 -1.01
C ALA A 234 -11.73 -0.40 -0.66
N LEU A 235 -12.71 -1.29 -0.85
CA LEU A 235 -12.50 -2.73 -0.70
C LEU A 235 -11.47 -3.26 -1.72
N ILE A 236 -11.60 -2.85 -2.98
CA ILE A 236 -10.68 -3.28 -4.05
C ILE A 236 -9.26 -2.70 -3.81
N ALA A 237 -9.18 -1.45 -3.39
CA ALA A 237 -7.92 -0.76 -3.11
C ALA A 237 -7.15 -1.43 -1.96
N ALA A 238 -7.83 -1.77 -0.86
CA ALA A 238 -7.23 -2.50 0.26
C ALA A 238 -6.74 -3.90 -0.16
N ASP A 239 -7.46 -4.57 -1.07
CA ASP A 239 -7.03 -5.85 -1.62
C ASP A 239 -5.79 -5.69 -2.52
N LEU A 240 -5.72 -4.63 -3.33
CA LEU A 240 -4.54 -4.34 -4.16
C LEU A 240 -3.31 -4.03 -3.31
N ASP A 241 -3.47 -3.26 -2.24
CA ASP A 241 -2.37 -2.90 -1.33
C ASP A 241 -1.75 -4.15 -0.69
N THR A 242 -2.60 -5.06 -0.21
CA THR A 242 -2.14 -6.27 0.49
C THR A 242 -1.96 -7.50 -0.42
N ALA A 243 -2.06 -7.35 -1.75
CA ALA A 243 -1.94 -8.45 -2.70
C ALA A 243 -0.53 -9.05 -2.83
N ASN A 244 0.48 -8.49 -2.15
CA ASN A 244 1.81 -9.08 -2.04
C ASN A 244 1.78 -10.56 -1.61
N VAL A 245 0.83 -10.97 -0.77
CA VAL A 245 0.64 -12.38 -0.35
C VAL A 245 0.32 -13.32 -1.51
N ALA A 246 -0.14 -12.79 -2.63
CA ALA A 246 -0.52 -13.53 -3.86
C ALA A 246 0.50 -13.37 -5.00
N GLU A 247 1.58 -12.64 -4.78
CA GLU A 247 2.71 -12.54 -5.72
C GLU A 247 3.46 -13.89 -5.81
N PRO A 248 4.30 -14.10 -6.84
CA PRO A 248 5.21 -15.24 -6.86
C PRO A 248 5.97 -15.35 -5.54
N PHE A 249 6.07 -16.57 -5.00
CA PHE A 249 6.52 -16.77 -3.61
C PHE A 249 7.82 -16.06 -3.24
N GLN A 250 8.78 -15.99 -4.17
CA GLN A 250 10.05 -15.29 -3.94
C GLN A 250 9.82 -13.78 -3.72
N ILE A 251 8.97 -13.17 -4.53
CA ILE A 251 8.60 -11.74 -4.41
C ILE A 251 7.87 -11.50 -3.09
N PHE A 252 6.90 -12.34 -2.74
CA PHE A 252 6.19 -12.27 -1.46
C PHE A 252 7.16 -12.38 -0.27
N ALA A 253 8.07 -13.34 -0.29
CA ALA A 253 9.04 -13.51 0.77
C ALA A 253 10.01 -12.32 0.91
N HIS A 254 10.46 -11.74 -0.22
CA HIS A 254 11.28 -10.52 -0.20
C HIS A 254 10.50 -9.30 0.31
N SER A 255 9.21 -9.19 -0.01
CA SER A 255 8.34 -8.13 0.55
C SER A 255 8.28 -8.24 2.08
N GLY A 256 8.16 -9.44 2.63
CA GLY A 256 8.22 -9.69 4.07
C GLY A 256 9.55 -9.29 4.70
N GLU A 257 10.67 -9.59 4.04
CA GLU A 257 12.00 -9.15 4.47
C GLU A 257 12.14 -7.63 4.46
N ASN A 258 11.67 -6.96 3.39
CA ASN A 258 11.74 -5.51 3.25
C ASN A 258 10.89 -4.81 4.33
N LEU A 259 9.67 -5.27 4.57
CA LEU A 259 8.83 -4.79 5.67
C LEU A 259 9.52 -4.95 7.04
N CYS A 260 10.20 -6.08 7.26
CA CYS A 260 10.94 -6.31 8.49
C CYS A 260 12.09 -5.31 8.67
N ARG A 261 12.85 -5.05 7.61
CA ARG A 261 13.95 -4.07 7.59
C ARG A 261 13.46 -2.66 7.91
N GLU A 262 12.39 -2.26 7.24
CA GLU A 262 11.77 -0.95 7.44
C GLU A 262 11.22 -0.80 8.87
N ARG A 263 10.55 -1.81 9.39
CA ARG A 263 10.05 -1.82 10.76
C ARG A 263 11.18 -1.61 11.79
N GLU A 264 12.31 -2.30 11.64
CA GLU A 264 13.46 -2.12 12.54
C GLU A 264 14.00 -0.69 12.44
N MET A 265 14.14 -0.16 11.23
CA MET A 265 14.54 1.24 10.99
C MET A 265 13.58 2.23 11.64
N LEU A 266 12.27 2.09 11.43
CA LEU A 266 11.23 2.94 12.03
C LEU A 266 11.22 2.88 13.56
N SER A 267 11.61 1.73 14.14
CA SER A 267 11.75 1.54 15.58
C SER A 267 13.08 2.07 16.14
N GLY A 268 13.90 2.71 15.31
CA GLY A 268 15.23 3.20 15.71
C GLY A 268 16.27 2.12 15.96
N ARG A 269 15.99 0.86 15.57
CA ARG A 269 16.93 -0.25 15.73
C ARG A 269 17.69 -0.52 14.44
N THR A 270 18.88 -1.06 14.57
CA THR A 270 19.64 -1.58 13.43
C THR A 270 19.67 -3.11 13.47
N LEU A 271 19.70 -3.73 12.31
CA LEU A 271 19.77 -5.19 12.22
C LEU A 271 21.06 -5.76 12.85
N ALA A 272 22.10 -4.95 13.00
CA ALA A 272 23.36 -5.35 13.66
C ALA A 272 23.26 -5.34 15.19
N ALA A 273 22.27 -4.68 15.77
CA ALA A 273 22.06 -4.62 17.21
C ALA A 273 21.48 -5.93 17.75
N GLY A 274 21.93 -6.34 18.94
CA GLY A 274 21.45 -7.57 19.60
C GLY A 274 19.96 -7.52 19.91
N GLU A 275 19.44 -6.35 20.23
CA GLU A 275 18.02 -6.12 20.53
C GLU A 275 17.09 -6.36 19.33
N SER A 276 17.61 -6.40 18.09
CA SER A 276 16.83 -6.69 16.88
C SER A 276 16.62 -8.19 16.66
N ALA A 277 17.36 -9.07 17.33
CA ALA A 277 17.36 -10.51 17.07
C ALA A 277 15.97 -11.15 17.22
N LEU A 278 15.34 -11.01 18.38
CA LEU A 278 14.03 -11.61 18.66
C LEU A 278 12.89 -10.91 17.91
N PRO A 279 12.81 -9.56 17.82
CA PRO A 279 11.81 -8.89 17.00
C PRO A 279 11.84 -9.31 15.53
N VAL A 280 13.02 -9.42 14.91
CA VAL A 280 13.18 -9.86 13.51
C VAL A 280 12.78 -11.32 13.36
N LEU A 281 13.17 -12.20 14.28
CA LEU A 281 12.76 -13.61 14.23
C LEU A 281 11.24 -13.76 14.35
N GLY A 282 10.65 -13.10 15.35
CA GLY A 282 9.19 -13.12 15.54
C GLY A 282 8.44 -12.60 14.34
N PHE A 283 8.88 -11.48 13.73
CA PHE A 283 8.26 -10.92 12.54
C PHE A 283 8.31 -11.88 11.33
N LEU A 284 9.50 -12.41 11.02
CA LEU A 284 9.72 -13.26 9.83
C LEU A 284 9.21 -14.71 9.99
N THR A 285 8.71 -15.07 11.15
CA THR A 285 8.14 -16.41 11.41
C THR A 285 6.70 -16.28 11.90
N ASP A 286 6.47 -16.17 13.20
CA ASP A 286 5.12 -16.17 13.81
C ASP A 286 4.25 -15.01 13.30
N GLY A 287 4.83 -13.83 13.09
CA GLY A 287 4.17 -12.65 12.56
C GLY A 287 3.70 -12.87 11.12
N GLN A 288 4.55 -13.42 10.26
CA GLN A 288 4.19 -13.73 8.87
C GLN A 288 3.10 -14.81 8.79
N GLU A 289 3.20 -15.88 9.59
CA GLU A 289 2.17 -16.93 9.63
C GLU A 289 0.84 -16.35 10.12
N ARG A 290 0.85 -15.60 11.23
CA ARG A 290 -0.35 -14.98 11.77
C ARG A 290 -0.98 -14.01 10.78
N PHE A 291 -0.19 -13.11 10.18
CA PHE A 291 -0.70 -12.20 9.15
C PHE A 291 -1.37 -12.98 8.02
N PHE A 292 -0.65 -13.94 7.44
CA PHE A 292 -1.13 -14.65 6.25
C PHE A 292 -2.36 -15.52 6.50
N PHE A 293 -2.41 -16.27 7.61
CA PHE A 293 -3.44 -17.25 7.87
C PHE A 293 -4.63 -16.69 8.67
N ASP A 294 -4.37 -15.79 9.61
CA ASP A 294 -5.38 -15.39 10.59
C ASP A 294 -5.95 -14.00 10.28
N LEU A 295 -5.08 -13.03 9.88
CA LEU A 295 -5.47 -11.64 9.77
C LEU A 295 -5.86 -11.21 8.35
N HIS A 296 -5.04 -11.58 7.36
CA HIS A 296 -5.25 -11.15 5.98
C HIS A 296 -6.42 -11.85 5.31
N ARG A 297 -7.34 -11.04 4.74
CA ARG A 297 -8.44 -11.48 3.88
C ARG A 297 -8.56 -10.52 2.70
N PHE A 298 -8.92 -11.04 1.53
CA PHE A 298 -9.40 -10.19 0.45
C PHE A 298 -10.85 -9.83 0.69
N ASN A 299 -11.16 -8.54 0.65
CA ASN A 299 -12.43 -7.98 1.09
C ASN A 299 -13.46 -7.89 -0.04
N SER A 300 -12.99 -7.65 -1.27
CA SER A 300 -13.84 -7.52 -2.46
C SER A 300 -13.99 -8.84 -3.22
N GLU A 301 -15.09 -8.98 -3.97
CA GLU A 301 -15.25 -10.10 -4.92
C GLU A 301 -14.16 -10.06 -6.02
N PRO A 302 -13.87 -8.89 -6.66
CA PRO A 302 -12.77 -8.76 -7.60
C PRO A 302 -11.41 -9.18 -7.04
N GLY A 303 -11.09 -8.75 -5.81
CA GLY A 303 -9.84 -9.11 -5.16
C GLY A 303 -9.74 -10.61 -4.87
N ARG A 304 -10.80 -11.23 -4.36
CA ARG A 304 -10.84 -12.69 -4.17
C ARG A 304 -10.66 -13.43 -5.49
N ALA A 305 -11.37 -13.04 -6.53
CA ALA A 305 -11.24 -13.65 -7.85
C ALA A 305 -9.82 -13.55 -8.41
N ALA A 306 -9.16 -12.40 -8.23
CA ALA A 306 -7.83 -12.16 -8.75
C ALA A 306 -6.73 -12.83 -7.93
N PHE A 307 -6.84 -12.90 -6.60
CA PHE A 307 -5.70 -13.14 -5.74
C PHE A 307 -5.78 -14.37 -4.84
N ASP A 308 -6.99 -14.87 -4.46
CA ASP A 308 -7.13 -15.96 -3.49
C ASP A 308 -6.39 -17.23 -3.90
N ALA A 309 -6.53 -17.67 -5.15
CA ALA A 309 -5.89 -18.91 -5.61
C ALA A 309 -4.36 -18.87 -5.47
N ALA A 310 -3.74 -17.72 -5.79
CA ALA A 310 -2.31 -17.59 -5.69
C ALA A 310 -1.85 -17.41 -4.23
N LYS A 311 -2.63 -16.72 -3.40
CA LYS A 311 -2.39 -16.70 -1.96
C LYS A 311 -2.39 -18.14 -1.41
N GLN A 312 -3.40 -18.95 -1.75
CA GLN A 312 -3.47 -20.36 -1.29
C GLN A 312 -2.27 -21.19 -1.78
N ALA A 313 -1.79 -20.96 -3.01
CA ALA A 313 -0.61 -21.64 -3.54
C ALA A 313 0.68 -21.31 -2.73
N ASN A 314 0.75 -20.13 -2.11
CA ASN A 314 1.87 -19.71 -1.25
C ASN A 314 1.82 -20.31 0.16
N ALA A 315 0.68 -20.81 0.62
CA ALA A 315 0.46 -21.21 2.01
C ALA A 315 1.45 -22.27 2.53
N ALA A 316 1.63 -23.36 1.77
CA ALA A 316 2.54 -24.44 2.16
C ALA A 316 4.02 -23.98 2.14
N ARG A 317 4.38 -23.13 1.16
CA ARG A 317 5.73 -22.59 1.02
C ARG A 317 6.08 -21.62 2.15
N LEU A 318 5.13 -20.79 2.59
CA LEU A 318 5.32 -19.91 3.75
C LEU A 318 5.57 -20.72 5.03
N LYS A 319 4.74 -21.77 5.29
CA LYS A 319 4.97 -22.66 6.43
C LYS A 319 6.35 -23.30 6.38
N ALA A 320 6.75 -23.79 5.22
CA ALA A 320 8.08 -24.40 5.03
C ALA A 320 9.21 -23.39 5.28
N LEU A 321 9.05 -22.13 4.82
CA LEU A 321 10.02 -21.06 5.07
C LEU A 321 10.14 -20.77 6.57
N CYS A 322 9.03 -20.51 7.24
CA CYS A 322 9.04 -20.22 8.69
C CYS A 322 9.62 -21.39 9.53
N MET A 323 9.23 -22.62 9.21
CA MET A 323 9.81 -23.82 9.86
C MET A 323 11.32 -23.96 9.61
N GLY A 324 11.76 -23.73 8.37
CA GLY A 324 13.18 -23.80 8.02
C GLY A 324 14.02 -22.73 8.70
N VAL A 325 13.51 -21.52 8.85
CA VAL A 325 14.17 -20.45 9.62
C VAL A 325 14.31 -20.85 11.08
N ARG A 326 13.24 -21.31 11.73
CA ARG A 326 13.27 -21.77 13.12
C ARG A 326 14.27 -22.92 13.31
N ALA A 327 14.29 -23.88 12.39
CA ALA A 327 15.22 -25.01 12.44
C ALA A 327 16.68 -24.57 12.31
N ARG A 328 17.01 -23.66 11.39
CA ARG A 328 18.36 -23.10 11.26
C ARG A 328 18.81 -22.39 12.52
N ILE A 329 17.96 -21.55 13.08
CA ILE A 329 18.24 -20.84 14.33
C ILE A 329 18.44 -21.84 15.48
N ALA A 330 17.61 -22.89 15.60
CA ALA A 330 17.77 -23.91 16.64
C ALA A 330 19.09 -24.65 16.52
N LEU A 331 19.59 -24.91 15.31
CA LEU A 331 20.88 -25.57 15.07
C LEU A 331 22.07 -24.65 15.33
N SER A 332 21.97 -23.36 15.07
CA SER A 332 23.05 -22.40 15.21
C SER A 332 23.14 -21.78 16.61
N GLY A 333 22.15 -22.03 17.48
CA GLY A 333 21.98 -21.35 18.76
C GLY A 333 21.20 -20.04 18.62
N PRO A 334 20.86 -19.37 19.73
CA PRO A 334 20.11 -18.11 19.73
C PRO A 334 20.80 -17.08 18.85
N PRO A 335 20.01 -16.34 17.96
CA PRO A 335 20.60 -15.35 17.09
C PRO A 335 21.14 -14.19 17.92
N VAL A 336 22.33 -13.69 17.56
CA VAL A 336 22.97 -12.58 18.27
C VAL A 336 22.43 -11.21 17.81
N ASN A 337 21.83 -11.14 16.62
CA ASN A 337 21.24 -9.91 16.07
C ASN A 337 20.27 -10.24 14.93
N GLY A 338 19.53 -9.23 14.44
CA GLY A 338 18.57 -9.37 13.35
C GLY A 338 19.22 -9.74 12.03
N ALA A 339 20.45 -9.31 11.77
CA ALA A 339 21.15 -9.64 10.51
C ALA A 339 21.38 -11.15 10.37
N GLN A 340 21.68 -11.85 11.47
CA GLN A 340 21.76 -13.32 11.45
C GLN A 340 20.42 -13.98 11.10
N VAL A 341 19.32 -13.44 11.62
CA VAL A 341 17.98 -13.96 11.29
C VAL A 341 17.66 -13.74 9.82
N ILE A 342 17.95 -12.55 9.28
CA ILE A 342 17.80 -12.25 7.84
C ILE A 342 18.63 -13.24 7.00
N ALA A 343 19.88 -13.49 7.38
CA ALA A 343 20.72 -14.46 6.66
C ALA A 343 20.14 -15.88 6.69
N ALA A 344 19.61 -16.33 7.84
CA ALA A 344 18.93 -17.62 7.96
C ALA A 344 17.65 -17.68 7.10
N TYR A 345 16.89 -16.58 7.03
CA TYR A 345 15.71 -16.46 6.21
C TYR A 345 16.05 -16.56 4.71
N GLN A 346 17.01 -15.78 4.24
CA GLN A 346 17.46 -15.79 2.85
C GLN A 346 18.03 -17.16 2.43
N ALA A 347 18.85 -17.79 3.29
CA ALA A 347 19.37 -19.11 3.02
C ALA A 347 18.28 -20.20 2.98
N THR A 348 17.21 -20.04 3.78
CA THR A 348 16.06 -20.95 3.74
C THR A 348 15.24 -20.73 2.47
N LEU A 349 15.00 -19.47 2.11
CA LEU A 349 14.28 -19.09 0.90
C LEU A 349 14.96 -19.60 -0.37
N ALA A 350 16.29 -19.49 -0.46
CA ALA A 350 17.07 -20.01 -1.57
C ALA A 350 16.93 -21.55 -1.72
N ASN A 351 16.85 -22.28 -0.61
CA ASN A 351 16.65 -23.74 -0.66
C ASN A 351 15.24 -24.15 -1.11
N LEU A 352 14.23 -23.28 -0.94
CA LEU A 352 12.86 -23.52 -1.39
C LEU A 352 12.64 -23.16 -2.87
N ALA A 353 13.62 -22.50 -3.51
CA ALA A 353 13.58 -22.16 -4.93
C ALA A 353 14.02 -23.30 -5.84
N ASN A 354 14.79 -24.27 -5.28
CA ASN A 354 15.28 -25.48 -5.93
C ASN A 354 14.32 -26.65 -5.66
#